data_24dd4e87f3b19b6a2f9c52368deb78e6
#
_entry.id   24dd4e87f3b19b6a2f9c52368deb78e6
#
_cell.length_a   1.000
_cell.length_b   1.000
_cell.length_c   1.000
_cell.angle_alpha   90.00
_cell.angle_beta   90.00
_cell.angle_gamma   90.00
#
_symmetry.space_group_name_H-M   'P 1'
#
loop_
_entity.id
_entity.type
_entity.pdbx_description
1 polymer ?
#
loop_
_entity_poly.entity_id
_entity_poly.type
_entity_poly.pdbx_seq_one_letter_code
_entity_poly.pdbx_strand_id
1 'polypeptide(L)'
;MIEGKPLISRVTTIKGCVKEPANLRLRMGTIVADAIGECGGYTDEAGKIVMGGCMTGLCAPNDQVVVMKGTNGILVFNEKDARSYEESPCIRCGRCVEACPIGLNPYLMKHLCDKGDLKGAEANNVMECIVCGSCSYVCPAKRWLTASFKNTKDAIMREARRAKK
;
A
#
# COMPACT_ATOMS: atom_id res chain seq x y z
N MET A 1 21.14 -7.57 -14.28
CA MET A 1 21.58 -7.34 -15.68
C MET A 1 23.06 -7.64 -15.87
N ILE A 2 23.95 -7.18 -14.98
CA ILE A 2 25.41 -7.36 -15.11
C ILE A 2 25.83 -8.84 -15.17
N GLU A 3 25.20 -9.68 -14.34
CA GLU A 3 25.53 -11.12 -14.27
C GLU A 3 24.61 -12.02 -15.11
N GLY A 4 23.62 -11.46 -15.82
CA GLY A 4 22.62 -12.24 -16.57
C GLY A 4 21.73 -13.16 -15.73
N LYS A 5 21.79 -13.05 -14.40
CA LYS A 5 21.01 -13.90 -13.47
C LYS A 5 19.67 -13.25 -13.12
N PRO A 6 18.57 -14.02 -13.06
CA PRO A 6 17.29 -13.53 -12.56
C PRO A 6 17.36 -13.26 -11.04
N LEU A 7 16.53 -12.34 -10.55
CA LEU A 7 16.32 -12.14 -9.11
C LEU A 7 15.48 -13.30 -8.56
N ILE A 8 16.09 -14.22 -7.83
CA ILE A 8 15.47 -15.43 -7.27
C ILE A 8 15.23 -15.36 -5.75
N SER A 9 15.88 -14.44 -5.08
CA SER A 9 15.73 -14.21 -3.64
C SER A 9 15.98 -12.76 -3.29
N ARG A 10 15.41 -12.30 -2.18
CA ARG A 10 15.68 -10.98 -1.63
C ARG A 10 15.65 -10.98 -0.12
N VAL A 11 16.27 -9.99 0.50
CA VAL A 11 16.11 -9.74 1.93
C VAL A 11 14.75 -9.06 2.15
N THR A 12 13.97 -9.61 3.08
CA THR A 12 12.65 -9.13 3.49
C THR A 12 12.64 -9.00 5.01
N THR A 13 12.21 -7.85 5.51
CA THR A 13 12.06 -7.60 6.95
C THR A 13 10.71 -8.14 7.41
N ILE A 14 10.70 -8.99 8.44
CA ILE A 14 9.48 -9.45 9.11
C ILE A 14 9.44 -8.83 10.49
N LYS A 15 8.37 -8.08 10.79
CA LYS A 15 8.24 -7.35 12.06
C LYS A 15 6.79 -7.21 12.49
N GLY A 16 6.58 -6.85 13.74
CA GLY A 16 5.29 -6.65 14.38
C GLY A 16 4.93 -7.79 15.31
N CYS A 17 3.69 -8.26 15.25
CA CYS A 17 3.19 -9.37 16.09
C CYS A 17 3.71 -10.74 15.64
N VAL A 18 5.03 -10.88 15.63
CA VAL A 18 5.79 -12.13 15.45
C VAL A 18 6.72 -12.32 16.65
N LYS A 19 6.99 -13.56 17.01
CA LYS A 19 7.78 -13.87 18.22
C LYS A 19 9.23 -13.39 18.09
N GLU A 20 9.85 -13.61 16.94
CA GLU A 20 11.26 -13.29 16.66
C GLU A 20 11.39 -12.45 15.39
N PRO A 21 11.21 -11.11 15.45
CA PRO A 21 11.36 -10.24 14.29
C PRO A 21 12.75 -10.37 13.66
N ALA A 22 12.82 -10.56 12.32
CA ALA A 22 14.07 -10.82 11.63
C ALA A 22 14.09 -10.24 10.20
N ASN A 23 15.32 -10.11 9.67
CA ASN A 23 15.56 -9.90 8.25
C ASN A 23 15.94 -11.25 7.62
N LEU A 24 15.04 -11.80 6.81
CA LEU A 24 15.24 -13.09 6.17
C LEU A 24 15.56 -12.94 4.70
N ARG A 25 16.44 -13.78 4.17
CA ARG A 25 16.64 -13.94 2.73
C ARG A 25 15.66 -14.96 2.18
N LEU A 26 14.53 -14.49 1.69
CA LEU A 26 13.45 -15.32 1.17
C LEU A 26 13.58 -15.53 -0.34
N ARG A 27 13.24 -16.73 -0.82
CA ARG A 27 13.07 -17.02 -2.25
C ARG A 27 11.76 -16.43 -2.77
N MET A 28 11.74 -16.05 -4.05
CA MET A 28 10.49 -15.69 -4.71
C MET A 28 9.54 -16.89 -4.70
N GLY A 29 8.28 -16.65 -4.35
CA GLY A 29 7.27 -17.70 -4.22
C GLY A 29 7.16 -18.33 -2.83
N THR A 30 8.03 -17.97 -1.86
CA THR A 30 7.84 -18.39 -0.45
C THR A 30 6.50 -17.90 0.06
N ILE A 31 5.73 -18.77 0.70
CA ILE A 31 4.46 -18.41 1.33
C ILE A 31 4.74 -17.54 2.58
N VAL A 32 3.93 -16.52 2.80
CA VAL A 32 4.11 -15.60 3.92
C VAL A 32 3.98 -16.31 5.27
N ALA A 33 3.07 -17.29 5.38
CA ALA A 33 2.93 -18.10 6.59
C ALA A 33 4.23 -18.84 6.94
N ASP A 34 4.93 -19.43 5.94
CA ASP A 34 6.20 -20.12 6.16
C ASP A 34 7.29 -19.13 6.63
N ALA A 35 7.35 -17.96 5.98
CA ALA A 35 8.30 -16.93 6.37
C ALA A 35 8.07 -16.40 7.80
N ILE A 36 6.82 -16.30 8.25
CA ILE A 36 6.46 -15.94 9.62
C ILE A 36 6.77 -17.10 10.57
N GLY A 37 6.61 -18.35 10.11
CA GLY A 37 7.00 -19.54 10.86
C GLY A 37 8.49 -19.54 11.24
N GLU A 38 9.38 -19.15 10.30
CA GLU A 38 10.82 -18.95 10.56
C GLU A 38 11.12 -17.87 11.61
N CYS A 39 10.18 -16.95 11.83
CA CYS A 39 10.22 -15.94 12.89
C CYS A 39 9.54 -16.39 14.20
N GLY A 40 9.42 -17.69 14.43
CA GLY A 40 8.79 -18.28 15.61
C GLY A 40 7.26 -18.24 15.61
N GLY A 41 6.65 -17.84 14.49
CA GLY A 41 5.19 -17.73 14.34
C GLY A 41 4.63 -16.41 14.87
N TYR A 42 3.30 -16.31 14.81
CA TYR A 42 2.56 -15.15 15.32
C TYR A 42 2.59 -15.06 16.84
N THR A 43 2.43 -13.84 17.37
CA THR A 43 1.97 -13.61 18.73
C THR A 43 0.44 -13.65 18.79
N ASP A 44 -0.15 -13.77 20.00
CA ASP A 44 -1.61 -13.88 20.18
C ASP A 44 -2.42 -12.64 19.72
N GLU A 45 -1.73 -11.52 19.49
CA GLU A 45 -2.35 -10.25 19.10
C GLU A 45 -2.38 -10.00 17.59
N ALA A 46 -1.95 -10.95 16.76
CA ALA A 46 -1.85 -10.76 15.31
C ALA A 46 -3.23 -10.56 14.67
N GLY A 47 -3.46 -9.41 14.00
CA GLY A 47 -4.75 -9.04 13.40
C GLY A 47 -4.69 -8.74 11.90
N LYS A 48 -3.55 -8.28 11.36
CA LYS A 48 -3.44 -7.88 9.96
C LYS A 48 -2.03 -8.03 9.42
N ILE A 49 -1.92 -8.52 8.20
CA ILE A 49 -0.65 -8.61 7.48
C ILE A 49 -0.58 -7.52 6.40
N VAL A 50 0.53 -6.78 6.37
CA VAL A 50 0.81 -5.77 5.35
C VAL A 50 2.10 -6.13 4.63
N MET A 51 2.02 -6.27 3.31
CA MET A 51 3.14 -6.53 2.41
C MET A 51 3.76 -5.22 1.95
N GLY A 52 4.98 -4.91 2.40
CA GLY A 52 5.66 -3.65 2.12
C GLY A 52 5.82 -2.75 3.34
N GLY A 53 5.88 -1.44 3.13
CA GLY A 53 5.99 -0.44 4.21
C GLY A 53 4.68 -0.16 4.92
N CYS A 54 4.73 0.36 6.15
CA CYS A 54 3.55 0.67 6.95
C CYS A 54 2.58 1.68 6.31
N MET A 55 3.07 2.59 5.46
CA MET A 55 2.24 3.59 4.78
C MET A 55 1.89 3.22 3.33
N THR A 56 2.76 2.47 2.66
CA THR A 56 2.66 2.19 1.22
C THR A 56 2.36 0.73 0.92
N GLY A 57 2.45 -0.14 1.93
CA GLY A 57 2.21 -1.57 1.80
C GLY A 57 0.74 -1.89 1.51
N LEU A 58 0.53 -3.08 0.99
CA LEU A 58 -0.80 -3.61 0.71
C LEU A 58 -1.18 -4.62 1.79
N CYS A 59 -2.41 -4.49 2.29
CA CYS A 59 -2.95 -5.51 3.18
C CYS A 59 -3.12 -6.82 2.41
N ALA A 60 -2.54 -7.89 2.94
CA ALA A 60 -2.76 -9.23 2.42
C ALA A 60 -4.14 -9.75 2.86
N PRO A 61 -4.88 -10.46 1.99
CA PRO A 61 -6.17 -11.05 2.35
C PRO A 61 -6.02 -12.20 3.37
N ASN A 62 -4.90 -12.89 3.34
CA ASN A 62 -4.50 -13.96 4.25
C ASN A 62 -2.97 -14.15 4.19
N ASP A 63 -2.44 -15.12 4.90
CA ASP A 63 -1.01 -15.46 4.94
C ASP A 63 -0.56 -16.46 3.87
N GLN A 64 -1.48 -16.94 3.02
CA GLN A 64 -1.18 -17.84 1.90
C GLN A 64 -0.67 -17.10 0.65
N VAL A 65 -0.55 -15.77 0.73
CA VAL A 65 0.10 -14.97 -0.33
C VAL A 65 1.60 -15.25 -0.37
N VAL A 66 2.21 -15.01 -1.54
CA VAL A 66 3.61 -15.33 -1.77
C VAL A 66 4.51 -14.09 -1.81
N VAL A 67 5.75 -14.27 -1.43
CA VAL A 67 6.82 -13.27 -1.57
C VAL A 67 7.12 -13.04 -3.05
N MET A 68 7.03 -11.78 -3.48
CA MET A 68 7.32 -11.33 -4.84
C MET A 68 8.56 -10.44 -4.88
N LYS A 69 9.02 -10.09 -6.09
CA LYS A 69 10.19 -9.20 -6.29
C LYS A 69 10.08 -7.85 -5.56
N GLY A 70 8.87 -7.32 -5.40
CA GLY A 70 8.57 -6.08 -4.70
C GLY A 70 8.47 -6.20 -3.18
N THR A 71 8.40 -7.41 -2.61
CA THR A 71 8.15 -7.64 -1.17
C THR A 71 9.42 -7.36 -0.37
N ASN A 72 9.55 -6.15 0.15
CA ASN A 72 10.68 -5.72 0.99
C ASN A 72 10.38 -5.82 2.50
N GLY A 73 9.12 -5.99 2.87
CA GLY A 73 8.69 -6.13 4.26
C GLY A 73 7.40 -6.92 4.38
N ILE A 74 7.24 -7.60 5.49
CA ILE A 74 6.03 -8.27 5.95
C ILE A 74 5.79 -7.74 7.36
N LEU A 75 4.75 -6.92 7.53
CA LEU A 75 4.42 -6.30 8.80
C LEU A 75 3.14 -6.93 9.34
N VAL A 76 3.21 -7.46 10.55
CA VAL A 76 2.07 -8.04 11.24
C VAL A 76 1.60 -7.05 12.30
N PHE A 77 0.41 -6.47 12.11
CA PHE A 77 -0.19 -5.54 13.06
C PHE A 77 -1.11 -6.28 14.03
N ASN A 78 -1.21 -5.77 15.26
CA ASN A 78 -2.22 -6.22 16.21
C ASN A 78 -3.61 -5.68 15.80
N GLU A 79 -4.67 -6.18 16.45
CA GLU A 79 -6.03 -5.74 16.14
C GLU A 79 -6.25 -4.25 16.37
N LYS A 80 -5.63 -3.67 17.39
CA LYS A 80 -5.74 -2.25 17.74
C LYS A 80 -5.14 -1.35 16.65
N ASP A 81 -3.93 -1.67 16.18
CA ASP A 81 -3.23 -0.91 15.14
C ASP A 81 -3.79 -1.22 13.74
N ALA A 82 -4.40 -2.39 13.57
CA ALA A 82 -5.06 -2.81 12.34
C ALA A 82 -6.44 -2.15 12.13
N ARG A 83 -6.94 -1.41 13.11
CA ARG A 83 -8.28 -0.80 13.07
C ARG A 83 -8.42 0.11 11.87
N SER A 84 -9.47 -0.12 11.08
CA SER A 84 -9.89 0.80 10.01
C SER A 84 -10.80 1.87 10.59
N TYR A 85 -10.50 3.12 10.27
CA TYR A 85 -11.34 4.25 10.64
C TYR A 85 -12.38 4.51 9.56
N GLU A 86 -13.57 4.93 9.95
CA GLU A 86 -14.59 5.42 9.03
C GLU A 86 -14.19 6.81 8.50
N GLU A 87 -14.45 7.05 7.22
CA GLU A 87 -14.27 8.37 6.62
C GLU A 87 -15.33 9.34 7.15
N SER A 88 -14.92 10.54 7.52
CA SER A 88 -15.83 11.65 7.75
C SER A 88 -15.78 12.67 6.61
N PRO A 89 -16.77 13.57 6.51
CA PRO A 89 -16.79 14.62 5.50
C PRO A 89 -15.51 15.47 5.53
N CYS A 90 -15.02 15.88 4.35
CA CYS A 90 -13.84 16.70 4.25
C CYS A 90 -14.09 18.11 4.82
N ILE A 91 -13.27 18.53 5.78
CA ILE A 91 -13.34 19.87 6.41
C ILE A 91 -12.53 20.93 5.66
N ARG A 92 -11.95 20.63 4.49
CA ARG A 92 -11.17 21.53 3.62
C ARG A 92 -10.00 22.23 4.32
N CYS A 93 -9.32 21.55 5.24
CA CYS A 93 -8.23 22.12 6.04
C CYS A 93 -6.89 22.31 5.29
N GLY A 94 -6.74 21.80 4.06
CA GLY A 94 -5.52 21.97 3.25
C GLY A 94 -4.35 21.03 3.59
N ARG A 95 -4.32 20.37 4.75
CA ARG A 95 -3.17 19.57 5.22
C ARG A 95 -2.69 18.52 4.20
N CYS A 96 -3.59 17.92 3.43
CA CYS A 96 -3.22 16.93 2.42
C CYS A 96 -2.45 17.55 1.24
N VAL A 97 -2.70 18.82 0.92
CA VAL A 97 -1.98 19.58 -0.12
C VAL A 97 -0.57 19.91 0.37
N GLU A 98 -0.46 20.45 1.58
CA GLU A 98 0.82 20.78 2.21
C GLU A 98 1.73 19.55 2.39
N ALA A 99 1.14 18.39 2.75
CA ALA A 99 1.89 17.17 2.96
C ALA A 99 2.27 16.44 1.67
N CYS A 100 1.84 16.92 0.49
CA CYS A 100 2.13 16.24 -0.77
C CYS A 100 3.57 16.54 -1.22
N PRO A 101 4.50 15.53 -1.26
CA PRO A 101 5.90 15.77 -1.58
C PRO A 101 6.14 16.19 -3.04
N ILE A 102 5.15 16.01 -3.91
CA ILE A 102 5.22 16.36 -5.34
C ILE A 102 4.23 17.47 -5.73
N GLY A 103 3.66 18.17 -4.74
CA GLY A 103 2.86 19.38 -4.96
C GLY A 103 1.51 19.16 -5.64
N LEU A 104 0.93 17.96 -5.54
CA LEU A 104 -0.41 17.69 -6.08
C LEU A 104 -1.52 18.27 -5.19
N ASN A 105 -2.74 18.28 -5.70
CA ASN A 105 -3.94 18.66 -4.96
C ASN A 105 -4.80 17.42 -4.58
N PRO A 106 -4.47 16.70 -3.48
CA PRO A 106 -5.17 15.48 -3.10
C PRO A 106 -6.66 15.70 -2.78
N TYR A 107 -7.04 16.89 -2.31
CA TYR A 107 -8.43 17.25 -2.06
C TYR A 107 -9.26 17.19 -3.35
N LEU A 108 -8.81 17.90 -4.40
CA LEU A 108 -9.51 17.95 -5.68
C LEU A 108 -9.49 16.57 -6.37
N MET A 109 -8.33 15.92 -6.38
CA MET A 109 -8.18 14.57 -6.93
C MET A 109 -9.17 13.58 -6.29
N LYS A 110 -9.30 13.59 -4.95
CA LYS A 110 -10.25 12.71 -4.24
C LYS A 110 -11.68 12.98 -4.66
N HIS A 111 -12.06 14.25 -4.81
CA HIS A 111 -13.41 14.61 -5.24
C HIS A 111 -13.75 14.06 -6.64
N LEU A 112 -12.79 14.13 -7.57
CA LEU A 112 -12.94 13.57 -8.91
C LEU A 112 -12.99 12.03 -8.89
N CYS A 113 -12.12 11.40 -8.09
CA CYS A 113 -12.13 9.95 -7.90
C CYS A 113 -13.47 9.45 -7.34
N ASP A 114 -14.04 10.14 -6.34
CA ASP A 114 -15.32 9.77 -5.73
C ASP A 114 -16.49 9.89 -6.71
N LYS A 115 -16.39 10.81 -7.70
CA LYS A 115 -17.36 10.96 -8.80
C LYS A 115 -17.15 9.95 -9.93
N GLY A 116 -16.06 9.19 -9.92
CA GLY A 116 -15.71 8.31 -11.04
C GLY A 116 -15.25 9.05 -12.29
N ASP A 117 -14.91 10.34 -12.17
CA ASP A 117 -14.44 11.16 -13.29
C ASP A 117 -12.95 10.86 -13.57
N LEU A 118 -12.71 9.80 -14.34
CA LEU A 118 -11.36 9.34 -14.68
C LEU A 118 -10.61 10.38 -15.51
N LYS A 119 -11.28 11.03 -16.47
CA LYS A 119 -10.67 12.06 -17.32
C LYS A 119 -10.30 13.31 -16.51
N GLY A 120 -11.20 13.76 -15.65
CA GLY A 120 -10.93 14.87 -14.74
C GLY A 120 -9.81 14.56 -13.76
N ALA A 121 -9.75 13.35 -13.23
CA ALA A 121 -8.69 12.90 -12.34
C ALA A 121 -7.32 12.86 -13.06
N GLU A 122 -7.27 12.38 -14.31
CA GLU A 122 -6.06 12.37 -15.15
C GLU A 122 -5.60 13.79 -15.46
N ALA A 123 -6.50 14.69 -15.86
CA ALA A 123 -6.21 16.11 -16.11
C ALA A 123 -5.71 16.83 -14.85
N ASN A 124 -6.02 16.32 -13.65
CA ASN A 124 -5.50 16.82 -12.36
C ASN A 124 -4.32 15.98 -11.84
N ASN A 125 -3.59 15.36 -12.73
CA ASN A 125 -2.31 14.67 -12.48
C ASN A 125 -2.39 13.51 -11.49
N VAL A 126 -3.51 12.77 -11.42
CA VAL A 126 -3.62 11.58 -10.56
C VAL A 126 -2.56 10.54 -10.93
N MET A 127 -2.15 10.48 -12.21
CA MET A 127 -1.13 9.55 -12.70
C MET A 127 0.27 9.86 -12.15
N GLU A 128 0.56 11.10 -11.78
CA GLU A 128 1.83 11.51 -11.17
C GLU A 128 1.92 11.14 -9.67
N CYS A 129 0.79 10.77 -9.06
CA CYS A 129 0.78 10.40 -7.65
C CYS A 129 1.67 9.17 -7.38
N ILE A 130 2.67 9.33 -6.50
CA ILE A 130 3.60 8.24 -6.11
C ILE A 130 3.03 7.29 -5.04
N VAL A 131 1.78 7.49 -4.64
CA VAL A 131 1.07 6.64 -3.67
C VAL A 131 1.83 6.51 -2.33
N CYS A 132 2.45 7.60 -1.87
CA CYS A 132 3.28 7.59 -0.65
C CYS A 132 2.51 7.52 0.68
N GLY A 133 1.21 7.81 0.68
CA GLY A 133 0.37 7.76 1.88
C GLY A 133 0.32 9.03 2.73
N SER A 134 1.22 10.00 2.52
CA SER A 134 1.34 11.21 3.37
C SER A 134 0.03 11.98 3.53
N CYS A 135 -0.70 12.19 2.43
CA CYS A 135 -1.97 12.90 2.44
C CYS A 135 -3.07 12.18 3.25
N SER A 136 -3.13 10.84 3.18
CA SER A 136 -4.05 10.03 4.00
C SER A 136 -3.67 10.08 5.48
N TYR A 137 -2.38 10.02 5.78
CA TYR A 137 -1.86 10.03 7.14
C TYR A 137 -2.22 11.32 7.89
N VAL A 138 -2.01 12.49 7.27
CA VAL A 138 -2.28 13.80 7.90
C VAL A 138 -3.77 14.19 7.90
N CYS A 139 -4.64 13.43 7.24
CA CYS A 139 -6.04 13.77 7.10
C CYS A 139 -6.80 13.61 8.42
N PRO A 140 -7.33 14.69 9.04
CA PRO A 140 -8.09 14.59 10.28
C PRO A 140 -9.44 13.88 10.09
N ALA A 141 -10.01 13.98 8.88
CA ALA A 141 -11.25 13.30 8.48
C ALA A 141 -11.06 11.83 8.07
N LYS A 142 -9.84 11.29 8.24
CA LYS A 142 -9.48 9.89 7.93
C LYS A 142 -9.86 9.44 6.52
N ARG A 143 -9.83 10.38 5.54
CA ARG A 143 -10.17 10.10 4.14
C ARG A 143 -9.17 9.15 3.50
N TRP A 144 -9.68 8.16 2.78
CA TRP A 144 -8.87 7.15 2.08
C TRP A 144 -8.34 7.69 0.75
N LEU A 145 -7.55 8.76 0.84
CA LEU A 145 -7.05 9.50 -0.31
C LEU A 145 -6.18 8.60 -1.20
N THR A 146 -5.14 8.03 -0.62
CA THR A 146 -4.16 7.19 -1.35
C THR A 146 -4.79 5.97 -1.99
N ALA A 147 -5.72 5.31 -1.30
CA ALA A 147 -6.43 4.14 -1.83
C ALA A 147 -7.30 4.52 -3.04
N SER A 148 -8.03 5.65 -2.96
CA SER A 148 -8.82 6.16 -4.08
C SER A 148 -7.95 6.47 -5.29
N PHE A 149 -6.81 7.14 -5.10
CA PHE A 149 -5.89 7.45 -6.20
C PHE A 149 -5.33 6.20 -6.86
N LYS A 150 -4.94 5.21 -6.06
CA LYS A 150 -4.45 3.92 -6.57
C LYS A 150 -5.51 3.22 -7.42
N ASN A 151 -6.74 3.12 -6.92
CA ASN A 151 -7.84 2.48 -7.65
C ASN A 151 -8.15 3.23 -8.95
N THR A 152 -8.14 4.57 -8.94
CA THR A 152 -8.37 5.40 -10.12
C THR A 152 -7.25 5.24 -11.15
N LYS A 153 -5.98 5.22 -10.73
CA LYS A 153 -4.84 4.94 -11.62
C LYS A 153 -4.98 3.57 -12.29
N ASP A 154 -5.34 2.55 -11.52
CA ASP A 154 -5.55 1.21 -12.05
C ASP A 154 -6.72 1.15 -13.05
N ALA A 155 -7.79 1.92 -12.81
CA ALA A 155 -8.92 2.03 -13.74
C ALA A 155 -8.50 2.70 -15.07
N ILE A 156 -7.81 3.84 -15.00
CA ILE A 156 -7.28 4.55 -16.19
C ILE A 156 -6.37 3.62 -17.00
N MET A 157 -5.44 2.92 -16.33
CA MET A 157 -4.53 1.98 -17.02
C MET A 157 -5.27 0.82 -17.67
N ARG A 158 -6.36 0.31 -17.05
CA ARG A 158 -7.20 -0.74 -17.67
C ARG A 158 -7.92 -0.23 -18.90
N GLU A 159 -8.50 0.97 -18.87
CA GLU A 159 -9.16 1.59 -20.04
C GLU A 159 -8.17 1.80 -21.18
N ALA A 160 -7.00 2.36 -20.90
CA ALA A 160 -5.95 2.54 -21.90
C ALA A 160 -5.49 1.22 -22.56
N ARG A 161 -5.43 0.11 -21.79
CA ARG A 161 -5.12 -1.22 -22.35
C ARG A 161 -6.25 -1.79 -23.20
N ARG A 162 -7.52 -1.52 -22.84
CA ARG A 162 -8.68 -1.94 -23.65
C ARG A 162 -8.77 -1.20 -24.97
N ALA A 163 -8.47 0.10 -24.97
CA ALA A 163 -8.48 0.94 -26.17
C ALA A 163 -7.35 0.57 -27.18
N LYS A 164 -6.32 -0.16 -26.75
CA LYS A 164 -5.21 -0.62 -27.60
C LYS A 164 -5.43 -2.03 -28.19
N LYS A 165 -6.50 -2.70 -27.82
CA LYS A 165 -6.92 -4.00 -28.40
C LYS A 165 -8.00 -3.79 -29.45
#